data_f0a7a769891019668ad720cdf9751da0
#
_entry.id   f0a7a769891019668ad720cdf9751da0
#
_cell.length_a   1.000
_cell.length_b   1.000
_cell.length_c   1.000
_cell.angle_alpha   90.00
_cell.angle_beta   90.00
_cell.angle_gamma   90.00
#
_symmetry.space_group_name_H-M   'P 1'
#
loop_
_entity.id
_entity.type
_entity.pdbx_description
1 polymer ?
#
loop_
_entity_poly.entity_id
_entity_poly.type
_entity_poly.pdbx_seq_one_letter_code
_entity_poly.pdbx_strand_id
1 'polypeptide(L)'
;MYKLKLTDVYKQLKEEEAEPTSKYTLYCDMDGVLTDFESRFKSLNPEHLTASQYQAKYGIDKFWKFIDGETGVKFWTGMPWMSDGKELWDYIKDKQPTLLSAPSRENESRLGKRLWVKNNIPGTKLILASASKKQNYSGTNKILIDDRPDNIEQWRSKGGIGILHTNTTDTIKQLQAYGL
;
A
#
# COMPACT_ATOMS: atom_id res chain seq x y z
N MET A 1 41.66 25.80 14.52
CA MET A 1 40.66 25.52 13.48
C MET A 1 40.92 24.09 12.96
N TYR A 2 40.18 23.10 13.49
CA TYR A 2 40.36 21.68 13.09
C TYR A 2 39.69 21.50 11.74
N LYS A 3 40.47 21.20 10.69
CA LYS A 3 39.96 20.76 9.40
C LYS A 3 39.58 19.28 9.55
N LEU A 4 38.28 18.97 9.54
CA LEU A 4 37.79 17.60 9.35
C LEU A 4 38.38 17.04 8.05
N LYS A 5 39.00 15.88 8.09
CA LYS A 5 39.51 15.21 6.90
C LYS A 5 38.32 14.71 6.10
N LEU A 6 38.38 14.82 4.78
CA LEU A 6 37.34 14.32 3.85
C LEU A 6 36.98 12.85 4.14
N THR A 7 37.94 12.04 4.57
CA THR A 7 37.75 10.65 4.99
C THR A 7 36.85 10.50 6.21
N ASP A 8 36.88 11.47 7.14
CA ASP A 8 36.03 11.42 8.35
C ASP A 8 34.60 11.86 8.03
N VAL A 9 34.44 12.80 7.11
CA VAL A 9 33.13 13.20 6.56
C VAL A 9 32.51 12.06 5.74
N TYR A 10 33.28 11.37 4.90
CA TYR A 10 32.81 10.19 4.16
C TYR A 10 32.44 9.04 5.08
N LYS A 11 33.14 8.87 6.19
CA LYS A 11 32.83 7.84 7.18
C LYS A 11 31.55 8.16 7.93
N GLN A 12 31.37 9.43 8.35
CA GLN A 12 30.11 9.91 8.94
C GLN A 12 28.92 9.80 7.99
N LEU A 13 29.08 10.15 6.71
CA LEU A 13 28.02 10.00 5.69
C LEU A 13 27.65 8.54 5.41
N LYS A 14 28.61 7.59 5.51
CA LYS A 14 28.32 6.16 5.43
C LYS A 14 27.68 5.59 6.69
N GLU A 15 27.96 6.17 7.86
CA GLU A 15 27.33 5.79 9.13
C GLU A 15 25.89 6.35 9.24
N GLU A 16 25.57 7.42 8.47
CA GLU A 16 24.20 7.94 8.32
C GLU A 16 23.34 7.19 7.29
N GLU A 17 23.91 6.37 6.41
CA GLU A 17 23.18 5.33 5.70
C GLU A 17 22.86 4.21 6.70
N ALA A 18 21.85 4.45 7.57
CA ALA A 18 21.41 3.49 8.56
C ALA A 18 21.20 2.13 7.88
N GLU A 19 21.99 1.14 8.26
CA GLU A 19 21.73 -0.27 7.98
C GLU A 19 20.23 -0.51 8.23
N PRO A 20 19.52 -1.20 7.35
CA PRO A 20 18.12 -1.47 7.57
C PRO A 20 17.97 -2.17 8.92
N THR A 21 17.37 -1.50 9.88
CA THR A 21 17.19 -1.96 11.27
C THR A 21 16.38 -3.25 11.39
N SER A 22 15.84 -3.73 10.27
CA SER A 22 15.08 -4.98 10.17
C SER A 22 15.66 -5.91 9.11
N LYS A 23 15.74 -7.22 9.45
CA LYS A 23 16.04 -8.31 8.52
C LYS A 23 15.07 -8.36 7.34
N TYR A 24 13.88 -7.76 7.47
CA TYR A 24 12.81 -7.87 6.51
C TYR A 24 12.53 -6.54 5.81
N THR A 25 12.24 -6.62 4.50
CA THR A 25 11.65 -5.50 3.73
C THR A 25 10.14 -5.65 3.74
N LEU A 26 9.43 -4.64 4.24
CA LEU A 26 7.98 -4.66 4.38
C LEU A 26 7.31 -3.98 3.20
N TYR A 27 6.33 -4.67 2.60
CA TYR A 27 5.42 -4.14 1.61
C TYR A 27 3.99 -4.18 2.15
N CYS A 28 3.20 -3.14 1.85
CA CYS A 28 1.82 -3.04 2.29
C CYS A 28 0.94 -2.58 1.12
N ASP A 29 -0.19 -3.26 0.88
CA ASP A 29 -1.18 -2.75 -0.05
C ASP A 29 -1.90 -1.52 0.52
N MET A 30 -2.63 -0.82 -0.31
CA MET A 30 -3.45 0.32 0.08
C MET A 30 -4.92 -0.09 0.24
N ASP A 31 -5.58 -0.46 -0.87
CA ASP A 31 -7.02 -0.70 -0.91
C ASP A 31 -7.37 -1.98 -0.14
N GLY A 32 -8.31 -1.89 0.81
CA GLY A 32 -8.68 -3.01 1.66
C GLY A 32 -7.73 -3.28 2.84
N VAL A 33 -6.59 -2.55 2.91
CA VAL A 33 -5.64 -2.63 4.02
C VAL A 33 -5.54 -1.30 4.76
N LEU A 34 -5.17 -0.23 4.06
CA LEU A 34 -5.07 1.11 4.63
C LEU A 34 -6.24 2.00 4.21
N THR A 35 -6.73 1.84 2.98
CA THR A 35 -7.77 2.68 2.38
C THR A 35 -9.04 1.91 2.09
N ASP A 36 -10.19 2.51 2.42
CA ASP A 36 -11.52 1.91 2.27
C ASP A 36 -12.14 2.31 0.92
N PHE A 37 -11.85 1.48 -0.08
CA PHE A 37 -12.39 1.61 -1.43
C PHE A 37 -13.92 1.49 -1.45
N GLU A 38 -14.47 0.53 -0.70
CA GLU A 38 -15.92 0.26 -0.69
C GLU A 38 -16.72 1.43 -0.11
N SER A 39 -16.30 1.96 1.02
CA SER A 39 -16.95 3.13 1.62
C SER A 39 -16.85 4.35 0.70
N ARG A 40 -15.68 4.53 0.05
CA ARG A 40 -15.53 5.61 -0.93
C ARG A 40 -16.47 5.45 -2.11
N PHE A 41 -16.52 4.27 -2.71
CA PHE A 41 -17.39 3.99 -3.84
C PHE A 41 -18.87 4.20 -3.47
N LYS A 42 -19.29 3.63 -2.34
CA LYS A 42 -20.67 3.75 -1.83
C LYS A 42 -21.06 5.20 -1.55
N SER A 43 -20.16 6.02 -1.06
CA SER A 43 -20.44 7.43 -0.75
C SER A 43 -20.65 8.29 -1.98
N LEU A 44 -20.09 7.91 -3.12
CA LEU A 44 -20.11 8.72 -4.34
C LEU A 44 -21.18 8.31 -5.34
N ASN A 45 -21.55 7.03 -5.41
CA ASN A 45 -22.59 6.62 -6.33
C ASN A 45 -23.97 6.97 -5.77
N PRO A 46 -24.88 7.52 -6.61
CA PRO A 46 -26.17 8.06 -6.16
C PRO A 46 -27.10 7.05 -5.46
N GLU A 47 -26.92 5.76 -5.76
CA GLU A 47 -27.72 4.69 -5.20
C GLU A 47 -27.09 4.05 -3.95
N HIS A 48 -25.93 4.51 -3.53
CA HIS A 48 -25.18 3.99 -2.38
C HIS A 48 -24.95 2.47 -2.43
N LEU A 49 -24.83 1.91 -3.64
CA LEU A 49 -24.54 0.49 -3.87
C LEU A 49 -23.08 0.18 -3.53
N THR A 50 -22.83 -1.06 -3.10
CA THR A 50 -21.45 -1.58 -3.04
C THR A 50 -20.87 -1.73 -4.45
N ALA A 51 -19.55 -1.85 -4.58
CA ALA A 51 -18.89 -2.05 -5.86
C ALA A 51 -19.44 -3.30 -6.59
N SER A 52 -19.64 -4.40 -5.86
CA SER A 52 -20.18 -5.63 -6.42
C SER A 52 -21.65 -5.49 -6.87
N GLN A 53 -22.49 -4.81 -6.08
CA GLN A 53 -23.89 -4.55 -6.45
C GLN A 53 -23.98 -3.65 -7.69
N TYR A 54 -23.13 -2.62 -7.76
CA TYR A 54 -23.10 -1.71 -8.90
C TYR A 54 -22.65 -2.44 -10.18
N GLN A 55 -21.58 -3.28 -10.09
CA GLN A 55 -21.14 -4.09 -11.22
C GLN A 55 -22.19 -5.09 -11.67
N ALA A 56 -22.89 -5.75 -10.74
CA ALA A 56 -23.98 -6.66 -11.07
C ALA A 56 -25.14 -5.98 -11.80
N LYS A 57 -25.45 -4.72 -11.40
CA LYS A 57 -26.56 -3.94 -11.97
C LYS A 57 -26.21 -3.27 -13.29
N TYR A 58 -25.01 -2.71 -13.42
CA TYR A 58 -24.62 -1.83 -14.52
C TYR A 58 -23.51 -2.36 -15.41
N GLY A 59 -22.82 -3.42 -14.99
CA GLY A 59 -21.67 -4.00 -15.67
C GLY A 59 -20.35 -3.32 -15.32
N ILE A 60 -19.27 -4.05 -15.60
CA ILE A 60 -17.90 -3.67 -15.24
C ILE A 60 -17.44 -2.38 -15.97
N ASP A 61 -17.87 -2.17 -17.21
CA ASP A 61 -17.46 -1.00 -17.99
C ASP A 61 -18.03 0.30 -17.41
N LYS A 62 -19.32 0.29 -17.00
CA LYS A 62 -19.94 1.44 -16.34
C LYS A 62 -19.34 1.71 -14.97
N PHE A 63 -18.97 0.65 -14.24
CA PHE A 63 -18.28 0.78 -12.97
C PHE A 63 -16.95 1.53 -13.12
N TRP A 64 -16.09 1.12 -14.05
CA TRP A 64 -14.82 1.82 -14.26
C TRP A 64 -15.01 3.21 -14.86
N LYS A 65 -15.96 3.39 -15.76
CA LYS A 65 -16.31 4.74 -16.29
C LYS A 65 -16.73 5.69 -15.18
N PHE A 66 -17.49 5.22 -14.19
CA PHE A 66 -17.86 6.02 -13.02
C PHE A 66 -16.62 6.43 -12.19
N ILE A 67 -15.76 5.46 -11.86
CA ILE A 67 -14.58 5.71 -11.02
C ILE A 67 -13.56 6.59 -11.73
N ASP A 68 -13.14 6.20 -12.92
CA ASP A 68 -12.01 6.85 -13.61
C ASP A 68 -12.47 8.03 -14.49
N GLY A 69 -13.69 8.01 -15.01
CA GLY A 69 -14.23 9.06 -15.86
C GLY A 69 -14.98 10.14 -15.10
N GLU A 70 -16.03 9.78 -14.36
CA GLU A 70 -16.92 10.76 -13.73
C GLU A 70 -16.33 11.34 -12.44
N THR A 71 -15.71 10.51 -11.62
CA THR A 71 -15.09 10.93 -10.36
C THR A 71 -13.59 11.14 -10.45
N GLY A 72 -12.91 10.39 -11.33
CA GLY A 72 -11.51 10.56 -11.70
C GLY A 72 -10.54 10.59 -10.52
N VAL A 73 -9.57 11.48 -10.58
CA VAL A 73 -8.54 11.65 -9.54
C VAL A 73 -9.15 11.87 -8.15
N LYS A 74 -10.32 12.54 -8.05
CA LYS A 74 -10.97 12.83 -6.77
C LYS A 74 -11.43 11.57 -6.05
N PHE A 75 -11.80 10.50 -6.79
CA PHE A 75 -12.12 9.23 -6.18
C PHE A 75 -10.95 8.74 -5.32
N TRP A 76 -9.79 8.59 -5.95
CA TRP A 76 -8.59 8.00 -5.38
C TRP A 76 -7.94 8.87 -4.30
N THR A 77 -7.94 10.20 -4.50
CA THR A 77 -7.37 11.15 -3.53
C THR A 77 -8.21 11.24 -2.26
N GLY A 78 -9.51 11.05 -2.38
CA GLY A 78 -10.46 11.18 -1.27
C GLY A 78 -10.82 9.84 -0.60
N MET A 79 -10.06 8.77 -0.81
CA MET A 79 -10.32 7.50 -0.12
C MET A 79 -10.16 7.64 1.39
N PRO A 80 -11.14 7.23 2.19
CA PRO A 80 -10.98 7.23 3.63
C PRO A 80 -10.00 6.13 4.07
N TRP A 81 -9.49 6.24 5.28
CA TRP A 81 -8.81 5.14 5.92
C TRP A 81 -9.79 3.98 6.19
N MET A 82 -9.27 2.73 6.15
CA MET A 82 -9.97 1.62 6.79
C MET A 82 -10.18 1.96 8.26
N SER A 83 -11.23 1.41 8.86
CA SER A 83 -11.58 1.68 10.27
C SER A 83 -10.43 1.44 11.25
N ASP A 84 -9.58 0.48 10.96
CA ASP A 84 -8.37 0.09 11.71
C ASP A 84 -7.06 0.34 10.91
N GLY A 85 -7.15 0.84 9.68
CA GLY A 85 -5.99 1.03 8.79
C GLY A 85 -4.99 2.05 9.31
N LYS A 86 -5.46 3.08 10.03
CA LYS A 86 -4.56 4.06 10.66
C LYS A 86 -3.78 3.45 11.82
N GLU A 87 -4.38 2.56 12.61
CA GLU A 87 -3.71 1.80 13.66
C GLU A 87 -2.61 0.92 13.07
N LEU A 88 -2.91 0.20 11.98
CA LEU A 88 -1.91 -0.59 11.27
C LEU A 88 -0.76 0.30 10.78
N TRP A 89 -1.08 1.43 10.14
CA TRP A 89 -0.08 2.37 9.67
C TRP A 89 0.83 2.86 10.80
N ASP A 90 0.26 3.26 11.93
CA ASP A 90 1.01 3.75 13.09
C ASP A 90 1.96 2.68 13.65
N TYR A 91 1.60 1.40 13.54
CA TYR A 91 2.46 0.28 13.92
C TYR A 91 3.62 0.04 12.94
N ILE A 92 3.36 0.15 11.62
CA ILE A 92 4.35 -0.21 10.60
C ILE A 92 5.22 0.95 10.10
N LYS A 93 4.82 2.22 10.30
CA LYS A 93 5.50 3.39 9.71
C LYS A 93 7.00 3.47 10.02
N ASP A 94 7.41 3.15 11.26
CA ASP A 94 8.81 3.20 11.69
C ASP A 94 9.66 2.05 11.11
N LYS A 95 9.01 1.06 10.50
CA LYS A 95 9.64 -0.04 9.75
C LYS A 95 9.86 0.31 8.27
N GLN A 96 9.61 1.56 7.89
CA GLN A 96 9.78 2.12 6.55
C GLN A 96 9.14 1.26 5.44
N PRO A 97 7.84 0.94 5.54
CA PRO A 97 7.18 0.10 4.55
C PRO A 97 7.17 0.76 3.17
N THR A 98 7.26 -0.06 2.13
CA THR A 98 6.96 0.36 0.76
C THR A 98 5.49 0.02 0.48
N LEU A 99 4.68 1.01 0.12
CA LEU A 99 3.33 0.73 -0.39
C LEU A 99 3.43 0.10 -1.77
N LEU A 100 2.68 -1.00 -1.98
CA LEU A 100 2.66 -1.75 -3.23
C LEU A 100 1.20 -1.96 -3.66
N SER A 101 0.67 -1.03 -4.45
CA SER A 101 -0.74 -0.98 -4.78
C SER A 101 -1.01 -1.12 -6.28
N ALA A 102 -2.14 -1.75 -6.61
CA ALA A 102 -2.60 -1.89 -7.98
C ALA A 102 -3.47 -0.69 -8.37
N PRO A 103 -3.06 0.12 -9.37
CA PRO A 103 -3.92 1.15 -9.92
C PRO A 103 -4.94 0.51 -10.88
N SER A 104 -6.02 1.24 -11.20
CA SER A 104 -6.84 0.96 -12.36
C SER A 104 -6.02 1.12 -13.67
N ARG A 105 -6.66 0.90 -14.81
CA ARG A 105 -5.97 1.08 -16.11
C ARG A 105 -5.64 2.53 -16.41
N GLU A 106 -6.42 3.46 -15.87
CA GLU A 106 -6.35 4.88 -16.18
C GLU A 106 -5.31 5.62 -15.32
N ASN A 107 -4.84 6.76 -15.84
CA ASN A 107 -3.84 7.57 -15.15
C ASN A 107 -4.38 8.27 -13.89
N GLU A 108 -5.69 8.48 -13.82
CA GLU A 108 -6.40 9.10 -12.71
C GLU A 108 -6.14 8.37 -11.40
N SER A 109 -6.19 7.04 -11.42
CA SER A 109 -5.89 6.23 -10.24
C SER A 109 -4.43 6.33 -9.82
N ARG A 110 -3.50 6.37 -10.79
CA ARG A 110 -2.07 6.52 -10.52
C ARG A 110 -1.77 7.85 -9.84
N LEU A 111 -2.34 8.92 -10.40
CA LEU A 111 -2.18 10.27 -9.85
C LEU A 111 -2.86 10.38 -8.48
N GLY A 112 -4.10 9.90 -8.37
CA GLY A 112 -4.87 9.98 -7.13
C GLY A 112 -4.24 9.23 -5.98
N LYS A 113 -3.73 8.00 -6.18
CA LYS A 113 -3.00 7.23 -5.16
C LYS A 113 -1.72 7.94 -4.72
N ARG A 114 -0.95 8.54 -5.66
CA ARG A 114 0.23 9.35 -5.31
C ARG A 114 -0.13 10.57 -4.46
N LEU A 115 -1.22 11.26 -4.83
CA LEU A 115 -1.71 12.41 -4.06
C LEU A 115 -2.23 12.00 -2.69
N TRP A 116 -2.92 10.86 -2.60
CA TRP A 116 -3.36 10.33 -1.31
C TRP A 116 -2.17 10.08 -0.37
N VAL A 117 -1.13 9.39 -0.86
CA VAL A 117 0.10 9.13 -0.08
C VAL A 117 0.76 10.44 0.33
N LYS A 118 0.92 11.38 -0.61
CA LYS A 118 1.49 12.72 -0.31
C LYS A 118 0.75 13.44 0.80
N ASN A 119 -0.59 13.35 0.82
CA ASN A 119 -1.44 14.12 1.74
C ASN A 119 -1.56 13.44 3.12
N ASN A 120 -1.55 12.12 3.18
CA ASN A 120 -1.83 11.37 4.42
C ASN A 120 -0.58 10.81 5.10
N ILE A 121 0.43 10.39 4.30
CA ILE A 121 1.65 9.73 4.78
C ILE A 121 2.87 10.18 3.97
N PRO A 122 3.20 11.47 4.00
CA PRO A 122 4.27 12.03 3.18
C PRO A 122 5.61 11.35 3.45
N GLY A 123 6.44 11.24 2.40
CA GLY A 123 7.75 10.58 2.47
C GLY A 123 7.70 9.05 2.27
N THR A 124 6.51 8.44 2.30
CA THR A 124 6.37 7.00 2.10
C THR A 124 6.60 6.61 0.64
N LYS A 125 7.42 5.58 0.43
CA LYS A 125 7.66 5.01 -0.90
C LYS A 125 6.40 4.32 -1.42
N LEU A 126 5.99 4.66 -2.65
CA LEU A 126 4.86 4.04 -3.34
C LEU A 126 5.29 3.42 -4.67
N ILE A 127 5.00 2.13 -4.83
CA ILE A 127 5.11 1.38 -6.07
C ILE A 127 3.71 1.08 -6.58
N LEU A 128 3.44 1.47 -7.83
CA LEU A 128 2.19 1.17 -8.53
C LEU A 128 2.45 0.07 -9.55
N ALA A 129 1.95 -1.13 -9.26
CA ALA A 129 2.07 -2.31 -10.11
C ALA A 129 0.71 -3.02 -10.22
N SER A 130 0.39 -3.60 -11.38
CA SER A 130 -0.82 -4.42 -11.49
C SER A 130 -0.78 -5.60 -10.48
N ALA A 131 -1.95 -6.09 -10.07
CA ALA A 131 -2.04 -7.18 -9.09
C ALA A 131 -1.13 -8.37 -9.47
N SER A 132 -1.18 -8.82 -10.71
CA SER A 132 -0.34 -9.93 -11.21
C SER A 132 1.17 -9.63 -11.21
N LYS A 133 1.58 -8.36 -11.18
CA LYS A 133 2.99 -7.95 -11.14
C LYS A 133 3.51 -7.70 -9.73
N LYS A 134 2.64 -7.65 -8.70
CA LYS A 134 3.08 -7.49 -7.30
C LYS A 134 4.10 -8.56 -6.91
N GLN A 135 3.90 -9.81 -7.35
CA GLN A 135 4.81 -10.94 -7.11
C GLN A 135 6.26 -10.72 -7.59
N ASN A 136 6.48 -9.82 -8.55
CA ASN A 136 7.83 -9.51 -9.06
C ASN A 136 8.70 -8.77 -8.03
N TYR A 137 8.10 -8.22 -6.99
CA TYR A 137 8.77 -7.57 -5.87
C TYR A 137 9.06 -8.54 -4.71
N SER A 138 8.53 -9.78 -4.78
CA SER A 138 8.71 -10.83 -3.78
C SER A 138 10.15 -11.36 -3.73
N GLY A 139 10.44 -12.15 -2.73
CA GLY A 139 11.72 -12.84 -2.53
C GLY A 139 12.02 -13.06 -1.05
N THR A 140 13.15 -13.68 -0.76
CA THR A 140 13.60 -13.97 0.60
C THR A 140 13.61 -12.69 1.46
N ASN A 141 13.14 -12.80 2.70
CA ASN A 141 13.05 -11.69 3.66
C ASN A 141 12.15 -10.51 3.23
N LYS A 142 11.24 -10.72 2.28
CA LYS A 142 10.25 -9.72 1.89
C LYS A 142 8.86 -10.13 2.36
N ILE A 143 8.22 -9.24 3.11
CA ILE A 143 6.87 -9.43 3.65
C ILE A 143 5.91 -8.57 2.85
N LEU A 144 4.77 -9.14 2.43
CA LEU A 144 3.64 -8.42 1.87
C LEU A 144 2.42 -8.54 2.78
N ILE A 145 1.84 -7.40 3.13
CA ILE A 145 0.50 -7.30 3.74
C ILE A 145 -0.47 -6.94 2.62
N ASP A 146 -1.47 -7.79 2.36
CA ASP A 146 -2.44 -7.60 1.26
C ASP A 146 -3.74 -8.33 1.66
N ASP A 147 -4.90 -7.76 1.33
CA ASP A 147 -6.22 -8.33 1.65
C ASP A 147 -6.67 -9.40 0.65
N ARG A 148 -5.96 -9.55 -0.48
CA ARG A 148 -6.32 -10.49 -1.54
C ARG A 148 -5.53 -11.79 -1.43
N PRO A 149 -6.24 -12.94 -1.24
CA PRO A 149 -5.59 -14.25 -1.20
C PRO A 149 -4.69 -14.54 -2.42
N ASP A 150 -5.16 -14.20 -3.63
CA ASP A 150 -4.41 -14.42 -4.87
C ASP A 150 -3.05 -13.73 -4.87
N ASN A 151 -2.98 -12.48 -4.37
CA ASN A 151 -1.74 -11.72 -4.27
C ASN A 151 -0.79 -12.39 -3.27
N ILE A 152 -1.32 -12.86 -2.14
CA ILE A 152 -0.55 -13.53 -1.08
C ILE A 152 0.01 -14.86 -1.57
N GLU A 153 -0.77 -15.66 -2.28
CA GLU A 153 -0.31 -16.93 -2.86
C GLU A 153 0.78 -16.72 -3.91
N GLN A 154 0.58 -15.77 -4.83
CA GLN A 154 1.59 -15.40 -5.82
C GLN A 154 2.87 -14.89 -5.16
N TRP A 155 2.77 -14.10 -4.09
CA TRP A 155 3.92 -13.60 -3.36
C TRP A 155 4.72 -14.73 -2.71
N ARG A 156 4.03 -15.66 -2.03
CA ARG A 156 4.62 -16.84 -1.40
C ARG A 156 5.28 -17.77 -2.42
N SER A 157 4.68 -17.95 -3.60
CA SER A 157 5.23 -18.77 -4.69
C SER A 157 6.59 -18.25 -5.20
N LYS A 158 6.92 -16.97 -4.95
CA LYS A 158 8.19 -16.33 -5.29
C LYS A 158 9.17 -16.26 -4.11
N GLY A 159 8.90 -17.01 -3.03
CA GLY A 159 9.79 -17.12 -1.87
C GLY A 159 9.64 -16.01 -0.82
N GLY A 160 8.64 -15.15 -0.95
CA GLY A 160 8.33 -14.13 0.05
C GLY A 160 7.39 -14.61 1.14
N ILE A 161 7.25 -13.81 2.17
CA ILE A 161 6.32 -14.00 3.29
C ILE A 161 5.05 -13.19 2.99
N GLY A 162 3.91 -13.85 2.83
CA GLY A 162 2.62 -13.20 2.62
C GLY A 162 1.80 -13.21 3.90
N ILE A 163 1.31 -12.05 4.30
CA ILE A 163 0.36 -11.87 5.41
C ILE A 163 -0.99 -11.47 4.80
N LEU A 164 -1.96 -12.38 4.83
CA LEU A 164 -3.32 -12.07 4.43
C LEU A 164 -3.95 -11.16 5.48
N HIS A 165 -4.22 -9.93 5.08
CA HIS A 165 -4.86 -8.95 5.94
C HIS A 165 -6.36 -9.22 6.04
N THR A 166 -6.85 -9.41 7.26
CA THR A 166 -8.28 -9.53 7.57
C THR A 166 -8.72 -8.47 8.59
N ASN A 167 -7.79 -8.06 9.45
CA ASN A 167 -7.91 -6.98 10.42
C ASN A 167 -6.51 -6.62 10.94
N THR A 168 -6.39 -5.43 11.52
CA THR A 168 -5.12 -4.91 12.02
C THR A 168 -4.53 -5.75 13.16
N THR A 169 -5.33 -6.18 14.12
CA THR A 169 -4.86 -6.95 15.28
C THR A 169 -4.15 -8.23 14.87
N ASP A 170 -4.76 -9.02 13.97
CA ASP A 170 -4.17 -10.27 13.48
C ASP A 170 -2.94 -10.03 12.61
N THR A 171 -2.94 -8.95 11.83
CA THR A 171 -1.78 -8.56 11.01
C THR A 171 -0.59 -8.19 11.89
N ILE A 172 -0.80 -7.37 12.92
CA ILE A 172 0.26 -7.01 13.89
C ILE A 172 0.80 -8.25 14.60
N LYS A 173 -0.06 -9.14 15.05
CA LYS A 173 0.36 -10.40 15.68
C LYS A 173 1.24 -11.26 14.78
N GLN A 174 0.92 -11.33 13.49
CA GLN A 174 1.75 -12.04 12.51
C GLN A 174 3.10 -11.33 12.29
N LEU A 175 3.13 -9.99 12.21
CA LEU A 175 4.37 -9.23 12.11
C LEU A 175 5.28 -9.43 13.32
N GLN A 176 4.71 -9.44 14.54
CA GLN A 176 5.45 -9.71 15.78
C GLN A 176 6.13 -11.08 15.78
N ALA A 177 5.52 -12.10 15.17
CA ALA A 177 6.14 -13.42 15.03
C ALA A 177 7.42 -13.41 14.17
N TYR A 178 7.61 -12.38 13.35
CA TYR A 178 8.84 -12.11 12.57
C TYR A 178 9.79 -11.10 13.25
N GLY A 179 9.46 -10.63 14.47
CA GLY A 179 10.24 -9.63 15.19
C GLY A 179 10.07 -8.20 14.67
N LEU A 180 8.93 -7.92 14.05
CA LEU A 180 8.58 -6.60 13.52
C LEU A 180 7.57 -5.87 14.40
#